data_b1a0b5946ef0a6fcbaad8932cf6076d7
#
_entry.id   b1a0b5946ef0a6fcbaad8932cf6076d7
#
_cell.length_a   1.000
_cell.length_b   1.000
_cell.length_c   1.000
_cell.angle_alpha   90.00
_cell.angle_beta   90.00
_cell.angle_gamma   90.00
#
_symmetry.space_group_name_H-M   'P 1'
#
loop_
_entity.id
_entity.type
_entity.pdbx_description
1 polymer ?
#
loop_
_entity_poly.entity_id
_entity_poly.type
_entity_poly.pdbx_seq_one_letter_code
_entity_poly.pdbx_strand_id
1 'polypeptide(L)'
;MNATTLKQQVDNKPMNGFQWLVVAICICLNVIDGFDVLVMAFTASAVSKEWGLSGSQIGLLLSSGLFGMAAGSLLLAPQADKFGRKPVIMLSLAIVSIGMIFSGLSTSALQLGILRFITGIGIGGILASSNVLTSEYSSAKWRSLTISLQSAGYGLGATGGGLVSMYLIKAYGWQSVFLFGGVLSVVFTLVVWLWLPESMEFLSSKQPH
;
A
#
# COMPACT_ATOMS: atom_id res chain seq x y z
N MET A 1 -30.84 6.92 5.19
CA MET A 1 -30.86 5.85 4.13
C MET A 1 -30.00 4.71 4.64
N ASN A 2 -30.53 3.50 4.82
CA ASN A 2 -29.80 2.40 5.48
C ASN A 2 -28.67 1.87 4.59
N ALA A 3 -27.54 1.45 5.21
CA ALA A 3 -26.38 0.85 4.51
C ALA A 3 -26.77 -0.28 3.54
N THR A 4 -27.76 -1.09 3.93
CA THR A 4 -28.34 -2.16 3.11
C THR A 4 -28.95 -1.65 1.81
N THR A 5 -29.61 -0.50 1.84
CA THR A 5 -30.28 0.10 0.68
C THR A 5 -29.25 0.67 -0.31
N LEU A 6 -28.17 1.30 0.19
CA LEU A 6 -27.05 1.80 -0.62
C LEU A 6 -26.32 0.65 -1.31
N LYS A 7 -26.02 -0.42 -0.57
CA LYS A 7 -25.36 -1.60 -1.11
C LYS A 7 -26.18 -2.28 -2.20
N GLN A 8 -27.51 -2.42 -1.99
CA GLN A 8 -28.42 -2.97 -3.01
C GLN A 8 -28.47 -2.09 -4.28
N GLN A 9 -28.39 -0.77 -4.15
CA GLN A 9 -28.33 0.14 -5.30
C GLN A 9 -27.03 -0.01 -6.10
N VAL A 10 -25.89 -0.21 -5.41
CA VAL A 10 -24.59 -0.47 -6.05
C VAL A 10 -24.58 -1.83 -6.72
N ASP A 11 -25.11 -2.85 -6.06
CA ASP A 11 -25.09 -4.24 -6.54
C ASP A 11 -25.94 -4.43 -7.81
N ASN A 12 -27.06 -3.74 -7.92
CA ASN A 12 -28.04 -3.92 -9.01
C ASN A 12 -27.84 -3.00 -10.21
N LYS A 13 -26.96 -1.99 -10.11
CA LYS A 13 -26.70 -1.03 -11.21
C LYS A 13 -25.36 -1.33 -11.91
N PRO A 14 -25.25 -0.99 -13.20
CA PRO A 14 -23.95 -0.99 -13.86
C PRO A 14 -23.02 -0.01 -13.17
N MET A 15 -21.72 -0.35 -13.12
CA MET A 15 -20.69 0.53 -12.54
C MET A 15 -20.59 1.83 -13.34
N ASN A 16 -20.63 2.95 -12.63
CA ASN A 16 -20.42 4.27 -13.21
C ASN A 16 -18.91 4.62 -13.28
N GLY A 17 -18.57 5.69 -13.99
CA GLY A 17 -17.17 6.14 -14.15
C GLY A 17 -16.47 6.45 -12.83
N PHE A 18 -17.20 6.95 -11.82
CA PHE A 18 -16.66 7.24 -10.50
C PHE A 18 -16.26 5.95 -9.74
N GLN A 19 -17.08 4.91 -9.82
CA GLN A 19 -16.76 3.61 -9.21
C GLN A 19 -15.51 2.97 -9.85
N TRP A 20 -15.40 3.06 -11.18
CA TRP A 20 -14.20 2.61 -11.88
C TRP A 20 -12.95 3.42 -11.50
N LEU A 21 -13.09 4.74 -11.25
CA LEU A 21 -11.99 5.56 -10.76
C LEU A 21 -11.51 5.10 -9.38
N VAL A 22 -12.45 4.84 -8.45
CA VAL A 22 -12.11 4.35 -7.11
C VAL A 22 -11.38 3.00 -7.18
N VAL A 23 -11.90 2.07 -7.98
CA VAL A 23 -11.26 0.77 -8.20
C VAL A 23 -9.87 0.93 -8.81
N ALA A 24 -9.71 1.81 -9.81
CA ALA A 24 -8.41 2.08 -10.43
C ALA A 24 -7.40 2.63 -9.43
N ILE A 25 -7.80 3.56 -8.55
CA ILE A 25 -6.94 4.08 -7.46
C ILE A 25 -6.53 2.94 -6.53
N CYS A 26 -7.45 2.06 -6.13
CA CYS A 26 -7.13 0.90 -5.28
C CYS A 26 -6.19 -0.09 -5.96
N ILE A 27 -6.34 -0.32 -7.28
CA ILE A 27 -5.39 -1.15 -8.06
C ILE A 27 -4.01 -0.49 -8.07
N CYS A 28 -3.93 0.81 -8.31
CA CYS A 28 -2.66 1.54 -8.29
C CYS A 28 -1.98 1.52 -6.90
N LEU A 29 -2.75 1.62 -5.81
CA LEU A 29 -2.21 1.44 -4.46
C LEU A 29 -1.58 0.06 -4.30
N ASN A 30 -2.23 -1.00 -4.78
CA ASN A 30 -1.65 -2.35 -4.75
C ASN A 30 -0.40 -2.50 -5.64
N VAL A 31 -0.32 -1.79 -6.76
CA VAL A 31 0.91 -1.74 -7.59
C VAL A 31 2.07 -1.15 -6.79
N ILE A 32 1.83 -0.05 -6.06
CA ILE A 32 2.86 0.57 -5.21
C ILE A 32 3.23 -0.36 -4.06
N ASP A 33 2.25 -0.97 -3.40
CA ASP A 33 2.49 -1.91 -2.31
C ASP A 33 3.34 -3.11 -2.78
N GLY A 34 3.07 -3.64 -3.99
CA GLY A 34 3.87 -4.72 -4.57
C GLY A 34 5.33 -4.34 -4.82
N PHE A 35 5.59 -3.10 -5.23
CA PHE A 35 6.94 -2.55 -5.30
C PHE A 35 7.57 -2.42 -3.92
N ASP A 36 6.88 -1.77 -2.97
CA ASP A 36 7.42 -1.43 -1.66
C ASP A 36 7.74 -2.65 -0.79
N VAL A 37 6.93 -3.71 -0.88
CA VAL A 37 7.18 -4.98 -0.17
C VAL A 37 8.45 -5.66 -0.68
N LEU A 38 8.67 -5.64 -2.00
CA LEU A 38 9.82 -6.34 -2.61
C LEU A 38 11.06 -5.47 -2.76
N VAL A 39 11.00 -4.18 -2.44
CA VAL A 39 12.13 -3.26 -2.55
C VAL A 39 13.37 -3.77 -1.79
N MET A 40 13.17 -4.37 -0.61
CA MET A 40 14.27 -4.94 0.15
C MET A 40 14.87 -6.17 -0.53
N ALA A 41 14.07 -7.01 -1.19
CA ALA A 41 14.57 -8.14 -1.95
C ALA A 41 15.41 -7.70 -3.16
N PHE A 42 15.01 -6.64 -3.85
CA PHE A 42 15.75 -6.07 -4.98
C PHE A 42 17.08 -5.45 -4.56
N THR A 43 17.13 -4.83 -3.39
CA THR A 43 18.30 -4.11 -2.88
C THR A 43 19.20 -4.96 -2.00
N ALA A 44 18.76 -6.12 -1.54
CA ALA A 44 19.43 -6.97 -0.57
C ALA A 44 20.89 -7.30 -0.93
N SER A 45 21.17 -7.62 -2.21
CA SER A 45 22.53 -7.93 -2.66
C SER A 45 23.45 -6.72 -2.59
N ALA A 46 22.95 -5.53 -2.96
CA ALA A 46 23.74 -4.29 -2.94
C ALA A 46 24.02 -3.85 -1.48
N VAL A 47 23.00 -3.87 -0.63
CA VAL A 47 23.12 -3.56 0.81
C VAL A 47 24.07 -4.53 1.52
N SER A 48 23.96 -5.83 1.21
CA SER A 48 24.84 -6.87 1.78
C SER A 48 26.30 -6.64 1.42
N LYS A 49 26.59 -6.27 0.18
CA LYS A 49 27.95 -5.99 -0.27
C LYS A 49 28.54 -4.74 0.39
N GLU A 50 27.73 -3.69 0.53
CA GLU A 50 28.18 -2.41 1.09
C GLU A 50 28.46 -2.50 2.59
N TRP A 51 27.59 -3.21 3.32
CA TRP A 51 27.68 -3.29 4.80
C TRP A 51 28.24 -4.63 5.32
N GLY A 52 28.64 -5.56 4.44
CA GLY A 52 29.22 -6.85 4.82
C GLY A 52 28.27 -7.73 5.62
N LEU A 53 26.96 -7.72 5.28
CA LEU A 53 25.94 -8.42 6.05
C LEU A 53 25.97 -9.93 5.83
N SER A 54 25.77 -10.68 6.93
CA SER A 54 25.54 -12.12 6.88
C SER A 54 24.15 -12.47 6.33
N GLY A 55 23.97 -13.71 5.86
CA GLY A 55 22.68 -14.18 5.38
C GLY A 55 21.55 -14.08 6.42
N SER A 56 21.85 -14.28 7.71
CA SER A 56 20.88 -14.11 8.79
C SER A 56 20.45 -12.66 8.98
N GLN A 57 21.36 -11.71 8.85
CA GLN A 57 21.04 -10.29 8.93
C GLN A 57 20.16 -9.84 7.75
N ILE A 58 20.44 -10.34 6.55
CA ILE A 58 19.59 -10.09 5.36
C ILE A 58 18.19 -10.69 5.59
N GLY A 59 18.10 -11.92 6.11
CA GLY A 59 16.84 -12.55 6.46
C GLY A 59 16.01 -11.71 7.44
N LEU A 60 16.65 -11.14 8.46
CA LEU A 60 15.99 -10.23 9.41
C LEU A 60 15.49 -8.95 8.72
N LEU A 61 16.27 -8.36 7.82
CA LEU A 61 15.86 -7.18 7.05
C LEU A 61 14.64 -7.47 6.15
N LEU A 62 14.63 -8.60 5.47
CA LEU A 62 13.51 -9.05 4.64
C LEU A 62 12.26 -9.30 5.48
N SER A 63 12.42 -9.93 6.64
CA SER A 63 11.31 -10.28 7.53
C SER A 63 10.73 -9.06 8.24
N SER A 64 11.53 -8.03 8.54
CA SER A 64 11.10 -6.86 9.31
C SER A 64 9.91 -6.14 8.67
N GLY A 65 9.92 -5.97 7.34
CA GLY A 65 8.80 -5.39 6.60
C GLY A 65 7.54 -6.24 6.68
N LEU A 66 7.68 -7.57 6.57
CA LEU A 66 6.54 -8.50 6.65
C LEU A 66 5.91 -8.51 8.06
N PHE A 67 6.74 -8.50 9.11
CA PHE A 67 6.24 -8.36 10.50
C PHE A 67 5.54 -7.01 10.70
N GLY A 68 6.09 -5.94 10.11
CA GLY A 68 5.44 -4.64 10.09
C GLY A 68 4.07 -4.68 9.43
N MET A 69 3.93 -5.35 8.27
CA MET A 69 2.65 -5.51 7.57
C MET A 69 1.62 -6.25 8.42
N ALA A 70 2.01 -7.35 9.07
CA ALA A 70 1.13 -8.08 9.97
C ALA A 70 0.67 -7.19 11.14
N ALA A 71 1.58 -6.47 11.78
CA ALA A 71 1.26 -5.52 12.85
C ALA A 71 0.34 -4.39 12.33
N GLY A 72 0.63 -3.83 11.15
CA GLY A 72 -0.18 -2.78 10.53
C GLY A 72 -1.60 -3.23 10.23
N SER A 73 -1.77 -4.41 9.67
CA SER A 73 -3.10 -4.97 9.41
C SER A 73 -3.90 -5.16 10.70
N LEU A 74 -3.27 -5.62 11.78
CA LEU A 74 -3.94 -5.82 13.07
C LEU A 74 -4.27 -4.49 13.77
N LEU A 75 -3.39 -3.49 13.66
CA LEU A 75 -3.55 -2.22 14.38
C LEU A 75 -4.39 -1.21 13.60
N LEU A 76 -4.17 -1.08 12.28
CA LEU A 76 -4.78 -0.03 11.46
C LEU A 76 -6.13 -0.43 10.87
N ALA A 77 -6.41 -1.73 10.62
CA ALA A 77 -7.70 -2.14 10.11
C ALA A 77 -8.86 -1.81 11.07
N PRO A 78 -8.79 -2.08 12.39
CA PRO A 78 -9.82 -1.66 13.32
C PRO A 78 -9.97 -0.13 13.44
N GLN A 79 -8.89 0.61 13.23
CA GLN A 79 -8.94 2.07 13.21
C GLN A 79 -9.70 2.59 11.99
N ALA A 80 -9.57 1.90 10.84
CA ALA A 80 -10.29 2.25 9.63
C ALA A 80 -11.81 2.09 9.79
N ASP A 81 -12.28 1.15 10.62
CA ASP A 81 -13.70 1.01 10.96
C ASP A 81 -14.20 2.15 11.86
N LYS A 82 -13.33 2.72 12.71
CA LYS A 82 -13.68 3.80 13.65
C LYS A 82 -13.57 5.21 13.06
N PHE A 83 -12.51 5.45 12.30
CA PHE A 83 -12.16 6.78 11.80
C PHE A 83 -12.43 6.97 10.31
N GLY A 84 -12.70 5.90 9.57
CA GLY A 84 -12.88 5.89 8.13
C GLY A 84 -11.70 5.28 7.38
N ARG A 85 -11.97 4.78 6.17
CA ARG A 85 -10.96 4.10 5.34
C ARG A 85 -9.97 5.10 4.73
N LYS A 86 -10.48 6.23 4.23
CA LYS A 86 -9.65 7.25 3.58
C LYS A 86 -8.60 7.86 4.51
N PRO A 87 -8.91 8.33 5.75
CA PRO A 87 -7.91 8.84 6.68
C PRO A 87 -6.82 7.83 7.03
N VAL A 88 -7.21 6.55 7.20
CA VAL A 88 -6.25 5.49 7.52
C VAL A 88 -5.34 5.20 6.34
N ILE A 89 -5.86 5.17 5.10
CA ILE A 89 -5.02 5.04 3.89
C ILE A 89 -4.06 6.22 3.78
N MET A 90 -4.51 7.45 4.03
CA MET A 90 -3.65 8.64 3.99
C MET A 90 -2.55 8.60 5.04
N LEU A 91 -2.89 8.24 6.28
CA LEU A 91 -1.91 8.05 7.36
C LEU A 91 -0.90 6.96 6.98
N SER A 92 -1.38 5.85 6.47
CA SER A 92 -0.55 4.72 6.03
C SER A 92 0.41 5.12 4.91
N LEU A 93 -0.07 5.84 3.88
CA LEU A 93 0.77 6.37 2.80
C LEU A 93 1.81 7.37 3.33
N ALA A 94 1.47 8.21 4.30
CA ALA A 94 2.43 9.11 4.93
C ALA A 94 3.54 8.34 5.67
N ILE A 95 3.16 7.29 6.42
CA ILE A 95 4.12 6.38 7.09
C ILE A 95 5.03 5.71 6.07
N VAL A 96 4.47 5.17 4.97
CA VAL A 96 5.24 4.53 3.88
C VAL A 96 6.19 5.54 3.24
N SER A 97 5.70 6.72 2.87
CA SER A 97 6.50 7.76 2.21
C SER A 97 7.70 8.18 3.06
N ILE A 98 7.45 8.51 4.33
CA ILE A 98 8.49 8.91 5.28
C ILE A 98 9.47 7.74 5.50
N GLY A 99 8.96 6.56 5.78
CA GLY A 99 9.77 5.37 6.03
C GLY A 99 10.65 4.98 4.84
N MET A 100 10.14 5.10 3.60
CA MET A 100 10.90 4.86 2.37
C MET A 100 12.01 5.89 2.17
N ILE A 101 11.70 7.18 2.29
CA ILE A 101 12.70 8.25 2.14
C ILE A 101 13.83 8.08 3.15
N PHE A 102 13.50 7.88 4.42
CA PHE A 102 14.52 7.66 5.46
C PHE A 102 15.28 6.34 5.29
N SER A 103 14.66 5.31 4.70
CA SER A 103 15.36 4.06 4.36
C SER A 103 16.45 4.29 3.30
N GLY A 104 16.20 5.16 2.33
CA GLY A 104 17.22 5.58 1.37
C GLY A 104 18.38 6.37 1.98
N LEU A 105 18.18 6.96 3.16
CA LEU A 105 19.18 7.72 3.91
C LEU A 105 19.81 6.92 5.07
N SER A 106 19.46 5.65 5.22
CA SER A 106 19.95 4.81 6.31
C SER A 106 21.45 4.50 6.16
N THR A 107 22.15 4.49 7.29
CA THR A 107 23.61 4.26 7.38
C THR A 107 23.96 2.94 8.08
N SER A 108 22.95 2.18 8.56
CA SER A 108 23.16 0.91 9.23
C SER A 108 22.02 -0.07 8.99
N ALA A 109 22.33 -1.37 9.06
CA ALA A 109 21.34 -2.43 8.89
C ALA A 109 20.22 -2.36 9.95
N LEU A 110 20.55 -2.03 11.21
CA LEU A 110 19.55 -1.89 12.27
C LEU A 110 18.57 -0.75 11.97
N GLN A 111 19.08 0.42 11.55
CA GLN A 111 18.26 1.56 11.17
C GLN A 111 17.34 1.20 10.01
N LEU A 112 17.89 0.57 8.97
CA LEU A 112 17.11 0.11 7.81
C LEU A 112 16.02 -0.89 8.23
N GLY A 113 16.32 -1.86 9.12
CA GLY A 113 15.36 -2.84 9.61
C GLY A 113 14.20 -2.20 10.38
N ILE A 114 14.48 -1.23 11.25
CA ILE A 114 13.45 -0.48 11.98
C ILE A 114 12.56 0.31 11.00
N LEU A 115 13.17 0.97 10.02
CA LEU A 115 12.43 1.72 9.01
C LEU A 115 11.59 0.80 8.13
N ARG A 116 12.06 -0.41 7.79
CA ARG A 116 11.29 -1.44 7.07
C ARG A 116 10.09 -1.91 7.87
N PHE A 117 10.25 -2.11 9.18
CA PHE A 117 9.15 -2.47 10.05
C PHE A 117 8.08 -1.36 10.09
N ILE A 118 8.49 -0.11 10.26
CA ILE A 118 7.57 1.06 10.26
C ILE A 118 6.86 1.20 8.90
N THR A 119 7.59 1.09 7.79
CA THR A 119 7.01 1.12 6.44
C THR A 119 6.00 -0.02 6.26
N GLY A 120 6.34 -1.21 6.73
CA GLY A 120 5.44 -2.36 6.72
C GLY A 120 4.12 -2.10 7.43
N ILE A 121 4.12 -1.43 8.59
CA ILE A 121 2.89 -1.03 9.29
C ILE A 121 1.97 -0.22 8.34
N GLY A 122 2.51 0.75 7.62
CA GLY A 122 1.75 1.53 6.65
C GLY A 122 1.18 0.66 5.54
N ILE A 123 1.99 -0.21 4.92
CA ILE A 123 1.56 -1.12 3.85
C ILE A 123 0.40 -2.02 4.33
N GLY A 124 0.49 -2.59 5.55
CA GLY A 124 -0.58 -3.40 6.13
C GLY A 124 -1.91 -2.66 6.27
N GLY A 125 -1.86 -1.37 6.64
CA GLY A 125 -3.03 -0.49 6.71
C GLY A 125 -3.66 -0.20 5.36
N ILE A 126 -2.84 0.05 4.33
CA ILE A 126 -3.31 0.27 2.94
C ILE A 126 -4.01 -0.98 2.42
N LEU A 127 -3.36 -2.14 2.52
CA LEU A 127 -3.92 -3.41 2.01
C LEU A 127 -5.28 -3.73 2.64
N ALA A 128 -5.39 -3.63 3.96
CA ALA A 128 -6.64 -3.90 4.66
C ALA A 128 -7.76 -2.94 4.23
N SER A 129 -7.46 -1.65 4.09
CA SER A 129 -8.45 -0.61 3.78
C SER A 129 -8.83 -0.58 2.29
N SER A 130 -7.87 -0.73 1.38
CA SER A 130 -8.11 -0.68 -0.07
C SER A 130 -8.95 -1.86 -0.56
N ASN A 131 -8.76 -3.07 -0.01
CA ASN A 131 -9.57 -4.24 -0.33
C ASN A 131 -11.06 -4.04 -0.01
N VAL A 132 -11.35 -3.42 1.12
CA VAL A 132 -12.73 -3.12 1.51
C VAL A 132 -13.35 -2.07 0.58
N LEU A 133 -12.63 -0.97 0.29
CA LEU A 133 -13.11 0.05 -0.64
C LEU A 133 -13.39 -0.53 -2.03
N THR A 134 -12.50 -1.35 -2.57
CA THR A 134 -12.73 -2.03 -3.86
C THR A 134 -14.01 -2.86 -3.83
N SER A 135 -14.25 -3.62 -2.75
CA SER A 135 -15.46 -4.43 -2.59
C SER A 135 -16.73 -3.58 -2.47
N GLU A 136 -16.67 -2.47 -1.72
CA GLU A 136 -17.83 -1.58 -1.50
C GLU A 136 -18.25 -0.82 -2.76
N TYR A 137 -17.27 -0.34 -3.54
CA TYR A 137 -17.53 0.43 -4.77
C TYR A 137 -17.75 -0.45 -6.00
N SER A 138 -17.59 -1.76 -5.90
CA SER A 138 -17.82 -2.69 -7.01
C SER A 138 -19.25 -3.26 -6.98
N SER A 139 -19.94 -3.25 -8.12
CA SER A 139 -21.24 -3.92 -8.25
C SER A 139 -21.08 -5.45 -8.14
N ALA A 140 -22.15 -6.15 -7.77
CA ALA A 140 -22.13 -7.61 -7.58
C ALA A 140 -21.55 -8.36 -8.78
N LYS A 141 -21.89 -7.92 -10.01
CA LYS A 141 -21.40 -8.49 -11.27
C LYS A 141 -19.88 -8.38 -11.44
N TRP A 142 -19.28 -7.26 -11.04
CA TRP A 142 -17.87 -6.94 -11.32
C TRP A 142 -16.95 -7.12 -10.11
N ARG A 143 -17.49 -7.35 -8.89
CA ARG A 143 -16.73 -7.43 -7.63
C ARG A 143 -15.59 -8.45 -7.67
N SER A 144 -15.85 -9.65 -8.17
CA SER A 144 -14.81 -10.68 -8.27
C SER A 144 -13.69 -10.25 -9.20
N LEU A 145 -14.04 -9.66 -10.35
CA LEU A 145 -13.05 -9.18 -11.32
C LEU A 145 -12.22 -8.03 -10.74
N THR A 146 -12.84 -7.04 -10.10
CA THR A 146 -12.13 -5.88 -9.53
C THR A 146 -11.17 -6.28 -8.42
N ILE A 147 -11.56 -7.21 -7.54
CA ILE A 147 -10.67 -7.75 -6.51
C ILE A 147 -9.52 -8.55 -7.15
N SER A 148 -9.79 -9.34 -8.20
CA SER A 148 -8.75 -10.07 -8.92
C SER A 148 -7.77 -9.13 -9.62
N LEU A 149 -8.27 -8.05 -10.25
CA LEU A 149 -7.43 -7.03 -10.87
C LEU A 149 -6.58 -6.29 -9.83
N GLN A 150 -7.14 -5.99 -8.66
CA GLN A 150 -6.41 -5.39 -7.56
C GLN A 150 -5.27 -6.31 -7.08
N SER A 151 -5.54 -7.61 -6.91
CA SER A 151 -4.52 -8.59 -6.54
C SER A 151 -3.45 -8.75 -7.62
N ALA A 152 -3.84 -8.71 -8.91
CA ALA A 152 -2.91 -8.73 -10.03
C ALA A 152 -2.02 -7.47 -10.07
N GLY A 153 -2.56 -6.32 -9.63
CA GLY A 153 -1.81 -5.08 -9.47
C GLY A 153 -0.56 -5.23 -8.60
N TYR A 154 -0.66 -5.98 -7.50
CA TYR A 154 0.48 -6.29 -6.65
C TYR A 154 1.61 -6.99 -7.44
N GLY A 155 1.29 -8.01 -8.24
CA GLY A 155 2.26 -8.70 -9.09
C GLY A 155 2.88 -7.80 -10.17
N LEU A 156 2.08 -6.89 -10.75
CA LEU A 156 2.58 -5.89 -11.71
C LEU A 156 3.56 -4.92 -11.03
N GLY A 157 3.24 -4.46 -9.82
CA GLY A 157 4.13 -3.62 -9.02
C GLY A 157 5.44 -4.31 -8.66
N ALA A 158 5.36 -5.56 -8.26
CA ALA A 158 6.51 -6.42 -7.99
C ALA A 158 7.42 -6.58 -9.22
N THR A 159 6.85 -6.93 -10.36
CA THR A 159 7.62 -7.15 -11.59
C THR A 159 8.18 -5.84 -12.17
N GLY A 160 7.33 -4.83 -12.35
CA GLY A 160 7.74 -3.52 -12.85
C GLY A 160 8.73 -2.83 -11.92
N GLY A 161 8.48 -2.93 -10.61
CA GLY A 161 9.38 -2.42 -9.57
C GLY A 161 10.77 -3.07 -9.62
N GLY A 162 10.83 -4.38 -9.88
CA GLY A 162 12.11 -5.08 -10.06
C GLY A 162 12.92 -4.54 -11.25
N LEU A 163 12.27 -4.29 -12.39
CA LEU A 163 12.92 -3.71 -13.57
C LEU A 163 13.45 -2.29 -13.31
N VAL A 164 12.61 -1.44 -12.69
CA VAL A 164 13.01 -0.08 -12.29
C VAL A 164 14.16 -0.12 -11.28
N SER A 165 14.09 -1.00 -10.29
CA SER A 165 15.12 -1.16 -9.27
C SER A 165 16.46 -1.58 -9.88
N MET A 166 16.47 -2.50 -10.84
CA MET A 166 17.67 -2.94 -11.53
C MET A 166 18.38 -1.76 -12.23
N TYR A 167 17.63 -0.91 -12.91
CA TYR A 167 18.16 0.29 -13.55
C TYR A 167 18.69 1.31 -12.52
N LEU A 168 17.89 1.61 -11.48
CA LEU A 168 18.25 2.58 -10.45
C LEU A 168 19.49 2.16 -9.65
N ILE A 169 19.58 0.89 -9.26
CA ILE A 169 20.73 0.37 -8.51
C ILE A 169 22.03 0.52 -9.34
N LYS A 170 21.95 0.22 -10.63
CA LYS A 170 23.11 0.31 -11.53
C LYS A 170 23.56 1.77 -11.75
N ALA A 171 22.63 2.71 -11.85
CA ALA A 171 22.91 4.11 -12.19
C ALA A 171 23.23 4.97 -10.96
N TYR A 172 22.53 4.76 -9.83
CA TYR A 172 22.52 5.67 -8.67
C TYR A 172 22.70 4.97 -7.32
N GLY A 173 22.84 3.64 -7.28
CA GLY A 173 22.94 2.88 -6.05
C GLY A 173 21.58 2.45 -5.47
N TRP A 174 21.60 1.57 -4.46
CA TRP A 174 20.39 0.98 -3.88
C TRP A 174 19.52 2.00 -3.13
N GLN A 175 20.11 3.06 -2.60
CA GLN A 175 19.40 4.15 -1.90
C GLN A 175 18.36 4.82 -2.80
N SER A 176 18.66 4.95 -4.09
CA SER A 176 17.77 5.57 -5.07
C SER A 176 16.45 4.83 -5.26
N VAL A 177 16.45 3.52 -5.04
CA VAL A 177 15.21 2.71 -5.15
C VAL A 177 14.23 3.07 -4.03
N PHE A 178 14.73 3.25 -2.82
CA PHE A 178 13.91 3.67 -1.68
C PHE A 178 13.41 5.10 -1.84
N LEU A 179 14.26 6.01 -2.32
CA LEU A 179 13.86 7.40 -2.59
C LEU A 179 12.79 7.46 -3.68
N PHE A 180 12.93 6.67 -4.74
CA PHE A 180 11.93 6.57 -5.80
C PHE A 180 10.58 6.09 -5.27
N GLY A 181 10.56 5.01 -4.48
CA GLY A 181 9.32 4.52 -3.84
C GLY A 181 8.70 5.54 -2.90
N GLY A 182 9.52 6.24 -2.11
CA GLY A 182 9.06 7.31 -1.22
C GLY A 182 8.40 8.46 -1.97
N VAL A 183 9.02 8.96 -3.04
CA VAL A 183 8.45 10.01 -3.89
C VAL A 183 7.15 9.54 -4.55
N LEU A 184 7.12 8.31 -5.06
CA LEU A 184 5.92 7.73 -5.66
C LEU A 184 4.77 7.68 -4.64
N SER A 185 5.04 7.25 -3.41
CA SER A 185 4.04 7.20 -2.33
C SER A 185 3.54 8.60 -1.93
N VAL A 186 4.40 9.63 -1.95
CA VAL A 186 3.98 11.04 -1.74
C VAL A 186 3.01 11.48 -2.84
N VAL A 187 3.32 11.21 -4.11
CA VAL A 187 2.45 11.56 -5.23
C VAL A 187 1.09 10.87 -5.08
N PHE A 188 1.09 9.59 -4.70
CA PHE A 188 -0.17 8.86 -4.47
C PHE A 188 -0.94 9.33 -3.24
N THR A 189 -0.27 9.85 -2.22
CA THR A 189 -0.95 10.52 -1.10
C THR A 189 -1.81 11.69 -1.61
N LEU A 190 -1.29 12.48 -2.54
CA LEU A 190 -2.04 13.58 -3.17
C LEU A 190 -3.22 13.06 -4.01
N VAL A 191 -3.01 11.99 -4.79
CA VAL A 191 -4.07 11.35 -5.59
C VAL A 191 -5.21 10.85 -4.70
N VAL A 192 -4.89 10.16 -3.62
CA VAL A 192 -5.86 9.66 -2.64
C VAL A 192 -6.60 10.81 -1.96
N TRP A 193 -5.88 11.84 -1.55
CA TRP A 193 -6.48 13.02 -0.92
C TRP A 193 -7.51 13.69 -1.82
N LEU A 194 -7.21 13.88 -3.11
CA LEU A 194 -8.06 14.59 -4.05
C LEU A 194 -9.24 13.74 -4.56
N TRP A 195 -9.02 12.45 -4.84
CA TRP A 195 -9.98 11.67 -5.63
C TRP A 195 -10.55 10.44 -4.95
N LEU A 196 -9.91 9.91 -3.88
CA LEU A 196 -10.46 8.75 -3.20
C LEU A 196 -11.61 9.20 -2.29
N PRO A 197 -12.82 8.63 -2.41
CA PRO A 197 -13.92 8.89 -1.49
C PRO A 197 -13.76 8.11 -0.19
N GLU A 198 -14.58 8.43 0.79
CA GLU A 198 -14.68 7.65 2.02
C GLU A 198 -15.54 6.38 1.80
N SER A 199 -15.40 5.40 2.68
CA SER A 199 -16.19 4.17 2.68
C SER A 199 -17.69 4.47 2.77
N MET A 200 -18.49 3.80 1.93
CA MET A 200 -19.94 3.94 1.95
C MET A 200 -20.55 3.37 3.24
N GLU A 201 -19.99 2.29 3.76
CA GLU A 201 -20.43 1.68 5.00
C GLU A 201 -20.17 2.60 6.19
N PHE A 202 -18.97 3.20 6.24
CA PHE A 202 -18.61 4.17 7.27
C PHE A 202 -19.51 5.41 7.25
N LEU A 203 -19.77 5.98 6.08
CA LEU A 203 -20.65 7.15 5.95
C LEU A 203 -22.08 6.84 6.37
N SER A 204 -22.58 5.65 6.04
CA SER A 204 -23.93 5.24 6.43
C SER A 204 -24.08 4.92 7.92
N SER A 205 -23.02 4.45 8.57
CA SER A 205 -23.04 4.17 10.02
C SER A 205 -23.02 5.45 10.88
N LYS A 206 -22.51 6.55 10.33
CA LYS A 206 -22.42 7.86 11.05
C LYS A 206 -23.58 8.83 10.75
N GLN A 207 -24.50 8.51 9.84
CA GLN A 207 -25.70 9.33 9.64
C GLN A 207 -26.69 9.07 10.80
N PRO A 208 -27.01 10.08 11.63
CA PRO A 208 -28.10 9.97 12.60
C PRO A 208 -29.42 9.79 11.83
N HIS A 209 -30.28 8.91 12.34
CA HIS A 209 -31.64 8.67 11.85
C HIS A 209 -32.51 9.92 11.96
#